data_8117b26f611a5c508b318135d1a03a89
#
_entry.id   8117b26f611a5c508b318135d1a03a89
#
_cell.length_a   1.000
_cell.length_b   1.000
_cell.length_c   1.000
_cell.angle_alpha   90.00
_cell.angle_beta   90.00
_cell.angle_gamma   90.00
#
_symmetry.space_group_name_H-M   'P 1'
#
loop_
_entity.id
_entity.type
_entity.pdbx_description
1 polymer ?
#
loop_
_entity_poly.entity_id
_entity_poly.type
_entity_poly.pdbx_seq_one_letter_code
_entity_poly.pdbx_strand_id
1 'polypeptide(L)'
;MKNTIIIMLTALLWISCSDDEKVNIKPVAAFKTSEVTIEEGQHVAFTDLSFDEDGQVTKWAWDFGNGVSSEEQSPTVEYTTAEEYTVTLSVWDNLGVQN
;
A
#
# COMPACT_ATOMS: atom_id res chain seq x y z
N MET A 1 -9.44 19.58 22.75
CA MET A 1 -9.62 19.46 21.29
C MET A 1 -9.06 18.14 20.81
N LYS A 2 -9.84 17.42 20.03
CA LYS A 2 -9.37 16.19 19.41
C LYS A 2 -8.60 16.54 18.13
N ASN A 3 -7.35 16.13 18.04
CA ASN A 3 -6.57 16.27 16.83
C ASN A 3 -6.85 15.07 15.91
N THR A 4 -7.10 15.36 14.66
CA THR A 4 -7.51 14.37 13.67
C THR A 4 -6.34 14.01 12.77
N ILE A 5 -6.14 12.72 12.55
CA ILE A 5 -5.19 12.17 11.59
C ILE A 5 -5.98 11.68 10.38
N ILE A 6 -5.61 12.17 9.20
CA ILE A 6 -6.23 11.77 7.95
C ILE A 6 -5.24 10.90 7.19
N ILE A 7 -5.69 9.72 6.80
CA ILE A 7 -4.88 8.78 6.02
C ILE A 7 -5.29 8.87 4.55
N MET A 8 -4.36 9.29 3.71
CA MET A 8 -4.54 9.30 2.26
C MET A 8 -4.02 8.00 1.67
N LEU A 9 -4.87 7.34 0.91
CA LEU A 9 -4.56 6.04 0.29
C LEU A 9 -3.98 6.26 -1.10
N THR A 10 -2.78 5.73 -1.33
CA THR A 10 -2.11 5.81 -2.63
C THR A 10 -1.60 4.44 -3.02
N ALA A 11 -2.02 3.96 -4.17
CA ALA A 11 -1.50 2.76 -4.79
C ALA A 11 -0.97 3.11 -6.18
N LEU A 12 0.19 2.55 -6.53
CA LEU A 12 0.79 2.79 -7.84
C LEU A 12 0.20 1.80 -8.84
N LEU A 13 -0.51 2.33 -9.83
CA LEU A 13 -1.11 1.54 -10.89
C LEU A 13 -0.48 1.94 -12.23
N TRP A 14 0.09 0.97 -12.91
CA TRP A 14 0.63 1.14 -14.25
C TRP A 14 -0.15 0.28 -15.23
N ILE A 15 -0.64 0.92 -16.30
CA ILE A 15 -1.26 0.21 -17.42
C ILE A 15 -0.25 0.24 -18.55
N SER A 16 0.23 -0.95 -18.94
CA SER A 16 1.13 -1.12 -20.07
C SER A 16 0.37 -1.80 -21.20
N CYS A 17 0.29 -1.11 -22.34
CA CYS A 17 -0.14 -1.76 -23.58
C CYS A 17 1.09 -2.32 -24.26
N SER A 18 1.22 -3.64 -24.34
CA SER A 18 2.26 -4.28 -25.13
C SER A 18 1.64 -5.24 -26.13
N ASP A 19 2.22 -5.24 -27.33
CA ASP A 19 1.78 -6.07 -28.43
C ASP A 19 2.40 -7.47 -28.36
N ASP A 20 1.59 -8.48 -28.62
CA ASP A 20 1.88 -9.78 -29.23
C ASP A 20 2.81 -10.79 -28.57
N GLU A 21 3.52 -10.53 -27.49
CA GLU A 21 4.29 -11.55 -26.79
C GLU A 21 3.71 -11.74 -25.38
N LYS A 22 3.89 -12.95 -24.82
CA LYS A 22 3.57 -13.21 -23.43
C LYS A 22 4.47 -12.35 -22.53
N VAL A 23 4.05 -11.13 -22.34
CA VAL A 23 4.70 -10.23 -21.38
C VAL A 23 4.08 -10.47 -20.03
N ASN A 24 4.92 -10.57 -19.00
CA ASN A 24 4.45 -10.64 -17.64
C ASN A 24 3.58 -9.41 -17.31
N ILE A 25 2.39 -9.65 -16.81
CA ILE A 25 1.50 -8.58 -16.38
C ILE A 25 1.97 -8.11 -15.01
N LYS A 26 2.14 -6.79 -14.86
CA LYS A 26 2.55 -6.22 -13.58
C LYS A 26 1.48 -6.42 -12.52
N PRO A 27 1.88 -6.61 -11.26
CA PRO A 27 0.90 -6.70 -10.19
C PRO A 27 0.20 -5.36 -9.97
N VAL A 28 -0.99 -5.41 -9.42
CA VAL A 28 -1.77 -4.24 -9.06
C VAL A 28 -1.70 -4.06 -7.54
N ALA A 29 -1.17 -2.93 -7.10
CA ALA A 29 -1.15 -2.58 -5.68
C ALA A 29 -2.51 -2.04 -5.27
N ALA A 30 -3.09 -2.61 -4.23
CA ALA A 30 -4.35 -2.16 -3.65
C ALA A 30 -4.39 -2.50 -2.17
N PHE A 31 -5.03 -1.66 -1.38
CA PHE A 31 -5.18 -1.90 0.06
C PHE A 31 -6.37 -1.12 0.63
N LYS A 32 -6.78 -1.53 1.82
CA LYS A 32 -7.76 -0.80 2.62
C LYS A 32 -7.21 -0.56 4.02
N THR A 33 -7.77 0.41 4.71
CA THR A 33 -7.45 0.72 6.10
C THR A 33 -8.64 0.44 7.00
N SER A 34 -8.36 0.14 8.27
CA SER A 34 -9.40 0.02 9.29
C SER A 34 -10.13 1.35 9.50
N GLU A 35 -9.37 2.46 9.45
CA GLU A 35 -9.87 3.81 9.64
C GLU A 35 -9.10 4.77 8.74
N VAL A 36 -9.75 5.80 8.23
CA VAL A 36 -9.10 6.89 7.47
C VAL A 36 -8.94 8.15 8.32
N THR A 37 -9.65 8.24 9.43
CA THR A 37 -9.58 9.34 10.39
C THR A 37 -9.46 8.75 11.79
N ILE A 38 -8.36 9.05 12.47
CA ILE A 38 -8.08 8.52 13.80
C ILE A 38 -7.59 9.63 14.74
N GLU A 39 -7.60 9.35 16.03
CA GLU A 39 -7.01 10.21 17.05
C GLU A 39 -5.53 9.89 17.23
N GLU A 40 -4.78 10.83 17.75
CA GLU A 40 -3.36 10.65 18.08
C GLU A 40 -3.15 9.44 18.99
N GLY A 41 -2.13 8.64 18.67
CA GLY A 41 -1.77 7.45 19.42
C GLY A 41 -2.60 6.22 19.08
N GLN A 42 -3.52 6.31 18.15
CA GLN A 42 -4.29 5.15 17.70
C GLN A 42 -3.57 4.37 16.61
N HIS A 43 -3.91 3.11 16.51
CA HIS A 43 -3.36 2.20 15.50
C HIS A 43 -4.30 2.09 14.30
N VAL A 44 -3.70 2.03 13.12
CA VAL A 44 -4.40 1.78 11.86
C VAL A 44 -3.92 0.44 11.31
N ALA A 45 -4.85 -0.44 11.01
CA ALA A 45 -4.56 -1.71 10.35
C ALA A 45 -4.73 -1.55 8.84
N PHE A 46 -3.70 -1.94 8.10
CA PHE A 46 -3.71 -1.93 6.63
C PHE A 46 -3.89 -3.36 6.15
N THR A 47 -4.83 -3.56 5.25
CA THR A 47 -5.10 -4.87 4.67
C THR A 47 -4.73 -4.86 3.20
N ASP A 48 -3.82 -5.75 2.81
CA ASP A 48 -3.41 -5.91 1.43
C ASP A 48 -4.54 -6.50 0.59
N LEU A 49 -4.81 -5.86 -0.55
CA LEU A 49 -5.76 -6.31 -1.56
C LEU A 49 -5.08 -6.39 -2.93
N SER A 50 -3.75 -6.36 -2.95
CA SER A 50 -2.98 -6.44 -4.18
C SER A 50 -3.15 -7.80 -4.86
N PHE A 51 -3.06 -7.81 -6.18
CA PHE A 51 -3.20 -9.03 -6.96
C PHE A 51 -2.33 -8.98 -8.21
N ASP A 52 -2.11 -10.16 -8.80
CA ASP A 52 -1.40 -10.32 -10.06
C ASP A 52 -2.20 -11.27 -10.95
N GLU A 53 -2.63 -10.82 -12.13
CA GLU A 53 -3.48 -11.59 -13.03
C GLU A 53 -2.81 -12.85 -13.58
N ASP A 54 -1.48 -12.82 -13.75
CA ASP A 54 -0.73 -13.94 -14.33
C ASP A 54 0.24 -14.62 -13.36
N GLY A 55 0.13 -14.32 -12.06
CA GLY A 55 1.04 -14.86 -11.06
C GLY A 55 0.61 -14.55 -9.64
N GLN A 56 1.60 -14.25 -8.80
CA GLN A 56 1.39 -13.96 -7.38
C GLN A 56 2.19 -12.75 -6.94
N VAL A 57 1.61 -11.97 -6.03
CA VAL A 57 2.34 -10.92 -5.32
C VAL A 57 3.18 -11.60 -4.23
N THR A 58 4.48 -11.34 -4.22
CA THR A 58 5.43 -12.00 -3.31
C THR A 58 6.16 -11.04 -2.40
N LYS A 59 6.11 -9.75 -2.67
CA LYS A 59 6.82 -8.74 -1.87
C LYS A 59 5.98 -7.47 -1.77
N TRP A 60 6.03 -6.86 -0.59
CA TRP A 60 5.34 -5.61 -0.27
C TRP A 60 6.34 -4.60 0.28
N ALA A 61 6.14 -3.33 -0.03
CA ALA A 61 6.87 -2.24 0.60
C ALA A 61 5.89 -1.10 0.88
N TRP A 62 5.73 -0.79 2.15
CA TRP A 62 4.85 0.24 2.64
C TRP A 62 5.64 1.47 3.06
N ASP A 63 5.14 2.64 2.70
CA ASP A 63 5.55 3.92 3.24
C ASP A 63 4.32 4.56 3.88
N PHE A 64 4.35 4.75 5.18
CA PHE A 64 3.20 5.24 5.93
C PHE A 64 3.13 6.77 6.02
N GLY A 65 4.09 7.46 5.41
CA GLY A 65 4.10 8.92 5.38
C GLY A 65 4.56 9.59 6.68
N ASN A 66 4.86 8.81 7.72
CA ASN A 66 5.30 9.30 9.03
C ASN A 66 6.77 8.95 9.32
N GLY A 67 7.54 8.58 8.31
CA GLY A 67 8.93 8.13 8.46
C GLY A 67 9.06 6.65 8.77
N VAL A 68 7.96 5.92 8.87
CA VAL A 68 7.94 4.48 9.14
C VAL A 68 7.63 3.73 7.85
N SER A 69 8.29 2.61 7.64
CA SER A 69 8.07 1.72 6.51
C SER A 69 7.94 0.27 6.98
N SER A 70 7.41 -0.60 6.13
CA SER A 70 7.23 -2.01 6.44
C SER A 70 7.28 -2.86 5.17
N GLU A 71 7.71 -4.11 5.31
CA GLU A 71 7.67 -5.12 4.26
C GLU A 71 6.62 -6.21 4.56
N GLU A 72 5.83 -6.03 5.59
CA GLU A 72 4.74 -6.94 5.94
C GLU A 72 3.61 -6.84 4.92
N GLN A 73 2.89 -7.93 4.71
CA GLN A 73 1.76 -7.93 3.79
C GLN A 73 0.61 -7.04 4.29
N SER A 74 0.27 -7.16 5.56
CA SER A 74 -0.84 -6.41 6.15
C SER A 74 -0.42 -5.85 7.52
N PRO A 75 0.30 -4.72 7.52
CA PRO A 75 0.85 -4.15 8.75
C PRO A 75 -0.17 -3.34 9.55
N THR A 76 0.17 -3.09 10.81
CA THR A 76 -0.52 -2.17 11.69
C THR A 76 0.45 -1.08 12.11
N VAL A 77 0.02 0.17 12.07
CA VAL A 77 0.88 1.34 12.33
C VAL A 77 0.21 2.27 13.33
N GLU A 78 1.02 2.80 14.26
CA GLU A 78 0.60 3.85 15.18
C GLU A 78 0.98 5.22 14.63
N TYR A 79 0.03 6.15 14.62
CA TYR A 79 0.29 7.55 14.30
C TYR A 79 0.19 8.39 15.56
N THR A 80 1.26 9.07 15.91
CA THR A 80 1.38 9.81 17.18
C THR A 80 1.15 11.30 17.06
N THR A 81 1.20 11.85 15.87
CA THR A 81 1.05 13.29 15.61
C THR A 81 -0.13 13.52 14.68
N ALA A 82 -0.97 14.50 15.00
CA ALA A 82 -2.13 14.85 14.19
C ALA A 82 -1.68 15.59 12.92
N GLU A 83 -1.70 14.88 11.81
CA GLU A 83 -1.36 15.39 10.47
C GLU A 83 -2.13 14.62 9.42
N GLU A 84 -2.04 15.08 8.18
CA GLU A 84 -2.46 14.30 7.03
C GLU A 84 -1.28 13.47 6.54
N TYR A 85 -1.48 12.16 6.41
CA TYR A 85 -0.45 11.23 5.97
C TYR A 85 -0.83 10.59 4.64
N THR A 86 0.14 10.54 3.73
CA THR A 86 0.01 9.79 2.48
C THR A 86 0.66 8.42 2.65
N VAL A 87 -0.13 7.37 2.48
CA VAL A 87 0.34 5.99 2.58
C VAL A 87 0.50 5.42 1.17
N THR A 88 1.67 4.88 0.88
CA THR A 88 2.00 4.31 -0.43
C THR A 88 2.38 2.85 -0.28
N LEU A 89 1.82 2.00 -1.14
CA LEU A 89 2.15 0.59 -1.22
C LEU A 89 2.76 0.29 -2.59
N SER A 90 3.92 -0.35 -2.58
CA SER A 90 4.54 -0.95 -3.76
C SER A 90 4.54 -2.46 -3.59
N VAL A 91 4.27 -3.19 -4.66
CA VAL A 91 4.26 -4.65 -4.63
C VAL A 91 5.05 -5.21 -5.81
N TRP A 92 5.58 -6.42 -5.64
CA TRP A 92 6.33 -7.14 -6.67
C TRP A 92 5.71 -8.52 -6.86
N ASP A 93 5.74 -9.00 -8.09
CA ASP A 93 5.27 -10.34 -8.42
C ASP A 93 6.37 -11.40 -8.21
N ASN A 94 6.02 -12.65 -8.52
CA ASN A 94 6.94 -13.77 -8.38
C ASN A 94 8.11 -13.76 -9.39
N LEU A 95 8.06 -12.88 -10.39
CA LEU A 95 9.15 -12.67 -11.34
C LEU A 95 9.99 -11.43 -11.02
N GLY A 96 9.71 -10.76 -9.89
CA GLY A 96 10.44 -9.59 -9.45
C GLY A 96 10.01 -8.29 -10.12
N VAL A 97 8.88 -8.26 -10.79
CA VAL A 97 8.36 -7.07 -11.46
C VAL A 97 7.50 -6.26 -10.48
N GLN A 98 7.81 -4.98 -10.37
CA GLN A 98 7.09 -4.03 -9.52
C GLN A 98 5.86 -3.45 -10.26
N ASN A 99 4.83 -3.18 -9.48
CA ASN A 99 3.64 -2.46 -9.97
C ASN A 99 3.93 -1.07 -10.51
#